data_357d0a033f20c2d59eeb12129dcc0e7c
#
_entry.id   357d0a033f20c2d59eeb12129dcc0e7c
#
_cell.length_a   1.000
_cell.length_b   1.000
_cell.length_c   1.000
_cell.angle_alpha   90.00
_cell.angle_beta   90.00
_cell.angle_gamma   90.00
#
_symmetry.space_group_name_H-M   'P 1'
#
loop_
_entity.id
_entity.type
_entity.pdbx_description
1 polymer ?
#
loop_
_entity_poly.entity_id
_entity_poly.type
_entity_poly.pdbx_seq_one_letter_code
_entity_poly.pdbx_strand_id
1 'polypeptide(L)'
;MTLAQEMTLLGQKAKEAARLLAKASPAAKNAALTRLAALLEEREAELRTANAQDLDAARARGLDAPRMDRLTLHPAVLADMRAACLHVAGLPDPVGAMDSQWQRPNGLLVGRMRVPLGVIAMIYEARPNVTIDAAILCLKAGNAVILRGGSEALHSNTALAALLRQALEEAGLPADAAQLVTTTDHAAVTELCKLDQYIDVMIPRGGEGLVRAVTEAATMPVLKHYKGVCHAFVDADADLDKALDIVFNGKVQRPGVCNALECLLVHKDCAAAFLPRVGRRLGEAGVEFRACPASLPLLGPTAKAQSPDDLGQEFHALVLAVRVVDDMDEALAHIARYGSNHTEIICTNNHEHAMRFLREADASMVAVNASTRFNDGGQLGLGAEIGISTSKLHAYGPMGVQELTTTKFVVFGQGQVRQ
;
A
#
# COMPACT_ATOMS: atom_id res chain seq x y z
N MET A 1 31.94 7.77 14.28
CA MET A 1 30.53 8.06 14.56
C MET A 1 29.87 6.75 14.94
N THR A 2 29.05 6.70 15.98
CA THR A 2 28.26 5.50 16.31
C THR A 2 27.05 5.40 15.36
N LEU A 3 26.49 4.21 15.23
CA LEU A 3 25.28 4.00 14.40
C LEU A 3 24.14 4.94 14.80
N ALA A 4 23.89 5.12 16.12
CA ALA A 4 22.89 6.04 16.63
C ALA A 4 23.16 7.50 16.23
N GLN A 5 24.42 7.94 16.26
CA GLN A 5 24.81 9.28 15.81
C GLN A 5 24.62 9.46 14.29
N GLU A 6 24.89 8.42 13.49
CA GLU A 6 24.68 8.43 12.05
C GLU A 6 23.18 8.57 11.73
N MET A 7 22.32 7.75 12.35
CA MET A 7 20.87 7.82 12.16
C MET A 7 20.30 9.16 12.64
N THR A 8 20.80 9.70 13.74
CA THR A 8 20.40 11.03 14.24
C THR A 8 20.75 12.15 13.23
N LEU A 9 21.96 12.14 12.68
CA LEU A 9 22.38 13.12 11.67
C LEU A 9 21.53 13.03 10.40
N LEU A 10 21.22 11.81 9.95
CA LEU A 10 20.34 11.55 8.82
C LEU A 10 18.94 12.12 9.08
N GLY A 11 18.37 11.88 10.27
CA GLY A 11 17.09 12.44 10.68
C GLY A 11 17.07 13.98 10.73
N GLN A 12 18.13 14.61 11.28
CA GLN A 12 18.29 16.06 11.30
C GLN A 12 18.27 16.66 9.89
N LYS A 13 19.07 16.13 9.00
CA LYS A 13 19.14 16.58 7.60
C LYS A 13 17.80 16.42 6.88
N ALA A 14 17.11 15.30 7.08
CA ALA A 14 15.78 15.07 6.52
C ALA A 14 14.77 16.11 7.03
N LYS A 15 14.80 16.44 8.35
CA LYS A 15 13.89 17.42 8.94
C LYS A 15 14.13 18.84 8.40
N GLU A 16 15.38 19.23 8.18
CA GLU A 16 15.72 20.50 7.55
C GLU A 16 15.26 20.56 6.10
N ALA A 17 15.53 19.48 5.34
CA ALA A 17 15.09 19.36 3.96
C ALA A 17 13.56 19.39 3.82
N ALA A 18 12.83 18.73 4.73
CA ALA A 18 11.36 18.73 4.75
C ALA A 18 10.80 20.17 4.91
N ARG A 19 11.42 21.00 5.74
CA ARG A 19 11.00 22.41 5.93
C ARG A 19 11.16 23.25 4.65
N LEU A 20 12.18 22.95 3.87
CA LEU A 20 12.41 23.60 2.58
C LEU A 20 11.45 23.09 1.51
N LEU A 21 11.30 21.76 1.42
CA LEU A 21 10.44 21.10 0.45
C LEU A 21 8.96 21.47 0.64
N ALA A 22 8.49 21.65 1.89
CA ALA A 22 7.13 22.10 2.20
C ALA A 22 6.78 23.47 1.62
N LYS A 23 7.79 24.26 1.24
CA LYS A 23 7.63 25.59 0.59
C LYS A 23 7.84 25.53 -0.92
N ALA A 24 8.24 24.38 -1.45
CA ALA A 24 8.52 24.21 -2.88
C ALA A 24 7.26 24.39 -3.72
N SER A 25 7.40 25.05 -4.86
CA SER A 25 6.29 25.19 -5.79
C SER A 25 5.94 23.84 -6.44
N PRO A 26 4.69 23.64 -6.87
CA PRO A 26 4.30 22.47 -7.66
C PRO A 26 5.21 22.28 -8.90
N ALA A 27 5.60 23.38 -9.55
CA ALA A 27 6.48 23.34 -10.73
C ALA A 27 7.87 22.76 -10.40
N ALA A 28 8.49 23.16 -9.30
CA ALA A 28 9.79 22.64 -8.88
C ALA A 28 9.73 21.15 -8.54
N LYS A 29 8.68 20.71 -7.81
CA LYS A 29 8.46 19.29 -7.51
C LYS A 29 8.25 18.46 -8.79
N ASN A 30 7.42 18.96 -9.72
CA ASN A 30 7.20 18.30 -11.00
C ASN A 30 8.46 18.22 -11.85
N ALA A 31 9.26 19.29 -11.87
CA ALA A 31 10.56 19.30 -12.58
C ALA A 31 11.52 18.23 -12.05
N ALA A 32 11.62 18.08 -10.71
CA ALA A 32 12.43 17.01 -10.10
C ALA A 32 11.95 15.61 -10.52
N LEU A 33 10.65 15.36 -10.51
CA LEU A 33 10.10 14.05 -10.90
C LEU A 33 10.29 13.76 -12.39
N THR A 34 10.10 14.76 -13.24
CA THR A 34 10.35 14.65 -14.69
C THR A 34 11.84 14.42 -14.97
N ARG A 35 12.74 15.14 -14.26
CA ARG A 35 14.18 14.93 -14.39
C ARG A 35 14.61 13.54 -13.92
N LEU A 36 14.01 13.04 -12.83
CA LEU A 36 14.25 11.68 -12.38
C LEU A 36 13.86 10.65 -13.44
N ALA A 37 12.72 10.82 -14.11
CA ALA A 37 12.32 9.95 -15.21
C ALA A 37 13.35 9.91 -16.34
N ALA A 38 13.91 11.07 -16.70
CA ALA A 38 14.99 11.16 -17.70
C ALA A 38 16.28 10.48 -17.21
N LEU A 39 16.67 10.70 -15.96
CA LEU A 39 17.87 10.08 -15.37
C LEU A 39 17.77 8.55 -15.31
N LEU A 40 16.59 8.01 -15.01
CA LEU A 40 16.35 6.55 -15.02
C LEU A 40 16.57 5.95 -16.42
N GLU A 41 16.30 6.70 -17.48
CA GLU A 41 16.60 6.29 -18.86
C GLU A 41 18.09 6.48 -19.22
N GLU A 42 18.63 7.67 -18.97
CA GLU A 42 20.02 8.01 -19.27
C GLU A 42 21.03 7.09 -18.57
N ARG A 43 20.69 6.61 -17.36
CA ARG A 43 21.56 5.79 -16.50
C ARG A 43 21.10 4.32 -16.37
N GLU A 44 20.27 3.84 -17.30
CA GLU A 44 19.77 2.45 -17.26
C GLU A 44 20.91 1.42 -17.17
N ALA A 45 22.00 1.60 -17.93
CA ALA A 45 23.14 0.69 -17.92
C ALA A 45 23.84 0.63 -16.55
N GLU A 46 23.96 1.77 -15.86
CA GLU A 46 24.55 1.85 -14.52
C GLU A 46 23.63 1.16 -13.49
N LEU A 47 22.32 1.38 -13.57
CA LEU A 47 21.34 0.72 -12.71
C LEU A 47 21.36 -0.80 -12.89
N ARG A 48 21.42 -1.28 -14.12
CA ARG A 48 21.52 -2.73 -14.41
C ARG A 48 22.83 -3.32 -13.90
N THR A 49 23.93 -2.59 -13.97
CA THR A 49 25.22 -3.03 -13.41
C THR A 49 25.14 -3.15 -11.88
N ALA A 50 24.57 -2.16 -11.20
CA ALA A 50 24.35 -2.21 -9.76
C ALA A 50 23.41 -3.38 -9.37
N ASN A 51 22.34 -3.58 -10.13
CA ASN A 51 21.40 -4.69 -9.89
C ASN A 51 22.04 -6.05 -10.12
N ALA A 52 22.94 -6.20 -11.10
CA ALA A 52 23.67 -7.44 -11.33
C ALA A 52 24.51 -7.83 -10.10
N GLN A 53 25.13 -6.87 -9.40
CA GLN A 53 25.88 -7.14 -8.15
C GLN A 53 24.97 -7.70 -7.06
N ASP A 54 23.76 -7.11 -6.89
CA ASP A 54 22.77 -7.60 -5.94
C ASP A 54 22.30 -9.01 -6.30
N LEU A 55 22.02 -9.28 -7.58
CA LEU A 55 21.59 -10.58 -8.06
C LEU A 55 22.66 -11.67 -7.88
N ASP A 56 23.93 -11.36 -8.11
CA ASP A 56 25.02 -12.31 -7.91
C ASP A 56 25.20 -12.65 -6.42
N ALA A 57 25.13 -11.63 -5.55
CA ALA A 57 25.14 -11.84 -4.10
C ALA A 57 23.93 -12.65 -3.61
N ALA A 58 22.74 -12.41 -4.17
CA ALA A 58 21.52 -13.13 -3.85
C ALA A 58 21.57 -14.60 -4.28
N ARG A 59 22.10 -14.90 -5.48
CA ARG A 59 22.34 -16.27 -5.94
C ARG A 59 23.32 -17.03 -5.05
N ALA A 60 24.40 -16.36 -4.65
CA ALA A 60 25.39 -16.95 -3.74
C ALA A 60 24.80 -17.31 -2.36
N ARG A 61 23.77 -16.56 -1.92
CA ARG A 61 23.03 -16.80 -0.67
C ARG A 61 21.88 -17.80 -0.84
N GLY A 62 21.60 -18.29 -2.04
CA GLY A 62 20.54 -19.26 -2.32
C GLY A 62 19.14 -18.69 -2.22
N LEU A 63 18.90 -17.40 -2.60
CA LEU A 63 17.56 -16.83 -2.66
C LEU A 63 16.68 -17.63 -3.63
N ASP A 64 15.43 -17.86 -3.24
CA ASP A 64 14.42 -18.52 -4.07
C ASP A 64 14.03 -17.70 -5.32
N ALA A 65 13.46 -18.37 -6.32
CA ALA A 65 13.08 -17.75 -7.58
C ALA A 65 12.09 -16.57 -7.44
N PRO A 66 11.05 -16.63 -6.58
CA PRO A 66 10.16 -15.50 -6.37
C PRO A 66 10.84 -14.26 -5.77
N ARG A 67 11.82 -14.44 -4.87
CA ARG A 67 12.60 -13.33 -4.32
C ARG A 67 13.58 -12.78 -5.32
N MET A 68 14.21 -13.65 -6.14
CA MET A 68 15.06 -13.24 -7.24
C MET A 68 14.31 -12.40 -8.26
N ASP A 69 13.10 -12.80 -8.65
CA ASP A 69 12.24 -12.04 -9.57
C ASP A 69 11.93 -10.64 -9.02
N ARG A 70 11.57 -10.54 -7.74
CA ARG A 70 11.30 -9.25 -7.07
C ARG A 70 12.51 -8.33 -7.00
N LEU A 71 13.72 -8.88 -6.90
CA LEU A 71 14.97 -8.14 -6.83
C LEU A 71 15.41 -7.63 -8.20
N THR A 72 14.97 -8.28 -9.28
CA THR A 72 15.47 -8.00 -10.62
C THR A 72 14.87 -6.74 -11.21
N LEU A 73 15.74 -5.79 -11.62
CA LEU A 73 15.37 -4.62 -12.40
C LEU A 73 15.32 -4.97 -13.90
N HIS A 74 14.26 -5.68 -14.31
CA HIS A 74 13.99 -5.93 -15.73
C HIS A 74 13.74 -4.60 -16.49
N PRO A 75 13.97 -4.54 -17.81
CA PRO A 75 13.66 -3.35 -18.60
C PRO A 75 12.22 -2.84 -18.43
N ALA A 76 11.26 -3.75 -18.27
CA ALA A 76 9.86 -3.40 -17.98
C ALA A 76 9.71 -2.70 -16.63
N VAL A 77 10.40 -3.15 -15.57
CA VAL A 77 10.36 -2.50 -14.24
C VAL A 77 10.96 -1.09 -14.30
N LEU A 78 12.05 -0.89 -15.05
CA LEU A 78 12.65 0.44 -15.25
C LEU A 78 11.70 1.35 -16.03
N ALA A 79 11.06 0.83 -17.08
CA ALA A 79 10.05 1.57 -17.84
C ALA A 79 8.84 1.94 -16.95
N ASP A 80 8.36 1.03 -16.10
CA ASP A 80 7.27 1.29 -15.15
C ASP A 80 7.64 2.37 -14.14
N MET A 81 8.86 2.34 -13.57
CA MET A 81 9.36 3.41 -12.67
C MET A 81 9.38 4.78 -13.36
N ARG A 82 9.83 4.84 -14.63
CA ARG A 82 9.81 6.09 -15.42
C ARG A 82 8.40 6.59 -15.63
N ALA A 83 7.50 5.68 -16.04
CA ALA A 83 6.10 6.00 -16.23
C ALA A 83 5.45 6.50 -14.93
N ALA A 84 5.76 5.87 -13.78
CA ALA A 84 5.30 6.30 -12.48
C ALA A 84 5.78 7.72 -12.10
N CYS A 85 7.05 8.06 -12.38
CA CYS A 85 7.58 9.41 -12.15
C CYS A 85 6.79 10.47 -12.95
N LEU A 86 6.56 10.22 -14.24
CA LEU A 86 5.81 11.14 -15.12
C LEU A 86 4.33 11.21 -14.71
N HIS A 87 3.73 10.10 -14.34
CA HIS A 87 2.36 10.04 -13.87
C HIS A 87 2.18 10.86 -12.59
N VAL A 88 3.03 10.65 -11.58
CA VAL A 88 2.98 11.38 -10.30
C VAL A 88 3.29 12.86 -10.50
N ALA A 89 4.20 13.23 -11.42
CA ALA A 89 4.42 14.63 -11.77
C ALA A 89 3.15 15.31 -12.30
N GLY A 90 2.31 14.58 -13.06
CA GLY A 90 1.04 15.07 -13.62
C GLY A 90 -0.11 15.15 -12.61
N LEU A 91 -0.01 14.53 -11.44
CA LEU A 91 -1.07 14.57 -10.42
C LEU A 91 -1.23 15.99 -9.85
N PRO A 92 -2.44 16.37 -9.39
CA PRO A 92 -2.64 17.61 -8.62
C PRO A 92 -1.74 17.65 -7.38
N ASP A 93 -1.21 18.82 -7.08
CA ASP A 93 -0.45 19.03 -5.85
C ASP A 93 -1.42 19.25 -4.68
N PRO A 94 -1.41 18.43 -3.63
CA PRO A 94 -2.32 18.61 -2.51
C PRO A 94 -1.89 19.74 -1.56
N VAL A 95 -0.61 20.14 -1.55
CA VAL A 95 -0.08 21.10 -0.58
C VAL A 95 -0.66 22.50 -0.84
N GLY A 96 -1.27 23.07 0.19
CA GLY A 96 -1.93 24.38 0.11
C GLY A 96 -3.39 24.32 -0.33
N ALA A 97 -3.92 23.17 -0.73
CA ALA A 97 -5.33 23.01 -1.05
C ALA A 97 -6.21 23.25 0.19
N MET A 98 -7.36 23.86 0.00
CA MET A 98 -8.37 24.12 1.04
C MET A 98 -9.43 23.01 0.96
N ASP A 99 -9.45 22.11 1.94
CA ASP A 99 -10.45 21.01 1.99
C ASP A 99 -11.85 21.52 2.34
N SER A 100 -11.92 22.54 3.22
CA SER A 100 -13.18 23.15 3.64
C SER A 100 -12.93 24.56 4.14
N GLN A 101 -13.97 25.42 4.03
CA GLN A 101 -13.93 26.77 4.53
C GLN A 101 -15.34 27.17 5.01
N TRP A 102 -15.42 27.88 6.15
CA TRP A 102 -16.69 28.33 6.73
C TRP A 102 -16.53 29.64 7.49
N GLN A 103 -17.60 30.43 7.53
CA GLN A 103 -17.66 31.68 8.29
C GLN A 103 -18.25 31.44 9.68
N ARG A 104 -17.65 32.07 10.68
CA ARG A 104 -18.15 32.05 12.06
C ARG A 104 -19.10 33.22 12.31
N PRO A 105 -19.99 33.14 13.31
CA PRO A 105 -20.91 34.23 13.63
C PRO A 105 -20.22 35.58 13.99
N ASN A 106 -18.98 35.54 14.53
CA ASN A 106 -18.18 36.74 14.81
C ASN A 106 -17.43 37.27 13.58
N GLY A 107 -17.66 36.73 12.38
CA GLY A 107 -17.05 37.17 11.13
C GLY A 107 -15.70 36.53 10.79
N LEU A 108 -15.13 35.68 11.66
CA LEU A 108 -13.92 34.93 11.31
C LEU A 108 -14.21 33.97 10.14
N LEU A 109 -13.34 33.98 9.12
CA LEU A 109 -13.32 32.96 8.08
C LEU A 109 -12.31 31.89 8.46
N VAL A 110 -12.77 30.67 8.71
CA VAL A 110 -11.95 29.52 9.14
C VAL A 110 -11.89 28.51 8.00
N GLY A 111 -10.72 27.92 7.77
CA GLY A 111 -10.55 26.88 6.78
C GLY A 111 -9.61 25.78 7.23
N ARG A 112 -9.62 24.67 6.49
CA ARG A 112 -8.65 23.57 6.65
C ARG A 112 -7.79 23.49 5.40
N MET A 113 -6.49 23.76 5.55
CA MET A 113 -5.52 23.76 4.47
C MET A 113 -4.61 22.54 4.60
N ARG A 114 -4.36 21.86 3.48
CA ARG A 114 -3.44 20.71 3.42
C ARG A 114 -1.99 21.14 3.56
N VAL A 115 -1.23 20.36 4.33
CA VAL A 115 0.21 20.52 4.55
C VAL A 115 0.88 19.16 4.53
N PRO A 116 2.18 19.07 4.18
CA PRO A 116 2.93 17.82 4.28
C PRO A 116 2.92 17.25 5.69
N LEU A 117 3.08 15.94 5.83
CA LEU A 117 3.31 15.26 7.12
C LEU A 117 4.67 15.67 7.72
N GLY A 118 5.69 15.80 6.87
CA GLY A 118 7.05 16.19 7.26
C GLY A 118 8.11 15.21 6.76
N VAL A 119 8.66 14.38 7.64
CA VAL A 119 9.62 13.33 7.31
C VAL A 119 8.95 11.97 7.41
N ILE A 120 8.99 11.20 6.33
CA ILE A 120 8.46 9.84 6.27
C ILE A 120 9.63 8.87 6.21
N ALA A 121 9.70 7.92 7.16
CA ALA A 121 10.65 6.82 7.08
C ALA A 121 9.96 5.59 6.48
N MET A 122 10.56 5.02 5.43
CA MET A 122 10.07 3.83 4.78
C MET A 122 11.02 2.66 4.93
N ILE A 123 10.54 1.59 5.58
CA ILE A 123 11.30 0.35 5.78
C ILE A 123 10.70 -0.72 4.85
N TYR A 124 11.50 -1.24 3.91
CA TYR A 124 10.97 -2.17 2.90
C TYR A 124 11.94 -3.31 2.58
N GLU A 125 11.38 -4.42 2.06
CA GLU A 125 12.12 -5.64 1.69
C GLU A 125 12.29 -5.72 0.17
N ALA A 126 13.27 -6.47 -0.27
CA ALA A 126 13.58 -7.05 -1.60
C ALA A 126 12.84 -6.50 -2.84
N ARG A 127 12.65 -5.18 -2.97
CA ARG A 127 12.02 -4.56 -4.15
C ARG A 127 12.67 -3.21 -4.44
N PRO A 128 13.72 -3.15 -5.27
CA PRO A 128 14.42 -1.89 -5.56
C PRO A 128 13.51 -0.78 -6.11
N ASN A 129 12.48 -1.13 -6.89
CA ASN A 129 11.51 -0.16 -7.41
C ASN A 129 10.80 0.64 -6.31
N VAL A 130 10.61 0.07 -5.11
CA VAL A 130 9.98 0.78 -3.98
C VAL A 130 10.77 2.02 -3.57
N THR A 131 12.10 2.03 -3.79
CA THR A 131 12.94 3.22 -3.58
C THR A 131 12.41 4.43 -4.36
N ILE A 132 12.01 4.22 -5.61
CA ILE A 132 11.46 5.27 -6.47
C ILE A 132 9.99 5.52 -6.16
N ASP A 133 9.17 4.46 -6.11
CA ASP A 133 7.72 4.56 -5.91
C ASP A 133 7.37 5.33 -4.62
N ALA A 134 8.07 5.02 -3.52
CA ALA A 134 7.89 5.71 -2.25
C ALA A 134 8.37 7.16 -2.31
N ALA A 135 9.56 7.39 -2.87
CA ALA A 135 10.16 8.72 -2.89
C ALA A 135 9.34 9.71 -3.73
N ILE A 136 8.89 9.33 -4.93
CA ILE A 136 8.13 10.23 -5.81
C ILE A 136 6.82 10.69 -5.19
N LEU A 137 6.12 9.80 -4.45
CA LEU A 137 4.90 10.14 -3.74
C LEU A 137 5.16 11.06 -2.56
N CYS A 138 6.19 10.75 -1.74
CA CYS A 138 6.60 11.61 -0.63
C CYS A 138 6.99 13.01 -1.12
N LEU A 139 7.84 13.11 -2.14
CA LEU A 139 8.32 14.39 -2.70
C LEU A 139 7.18 15.20 -3.31
N LYS A 140 6.25 14.56 -4.04
CA LYS A 140 5.08 15.23 -4.61
C LYS A 140 4.18 15.82 -3.51
N ALA A 141 4.00 15.08 -2.41
CA ALA A 141 3.26 15.55 -1.23
C ALA A 141 4.03 16.56 -0.36
N GLY A 142 5.27 16.93 -0.75
CA GLY A 142 6.09 17.89 -0.03
C GLY A 142 6.82 17.33 1.20
N ASN A 143 6.94 16.01 1.33
CA ASN A 143 7.62 15.34 2.43
C ASN A 143 9.05 14.96 2.06
N ALA A 144 9.98 15.06 3.01
CA ALA A 144 11.24 14.35 2.91
C ALA A 144 11.03 12.86 3.23
N VAL A 145 11.88 12.01 2.65
CA VAL A 145 11.81 10.56 2.82
C VAL A 145 13.16 9.98 3.23
N ILE A 146 13.12 9.11 4.23
CA ILE A 146 14.24 8.26 4.64
C ILE A 146 13.92 6.83 4.22
N LEU A 147 14.72 6.28 3.34
CA LEU A 147 14.55 4.97 2.73
C LEU A 147 15.48 3.96 3.39
N ARG A 148 14.94 2.82 3.84
CA ARG A 148 15.72 1.68 4.32
C ARG A 148 15.22 0.42 3.64
N GLY A 149 15.90 0.02 2.57
CA GLY A 149 15.62 -1.22 1.83
C GLY A 149 16.31 -2.45 2.44
N GLY A 150 15.92 -3.63 1.98
CA GLY A 150 16.58 -4.87 2.34
C GLY A 150 18.05 -4.90 1.90
N SER A 151 18.88 -5.64 2.67
CA SER A 151 20.32 -5.75 2.40
C SER A 151 20.64 -6.41 1.06
N GLU A 152 19.69 -7.18 0.52
CA GLU A 152 19.81 -7.86 -0.76
C GLU A 152 19.73 -6.93 -1.97
N ALA A 153 19.23 -5.68 -1.80
CA ALA A 153 19.05 -4.69 -2.85
C ALA A 153 19.94 -3.45 -2.65
N LEU A 154 21.00 -3.54 -1.87
CA LEU A 154 21.79 -2.39 -1.44
C LEU A 154 22.38 -1.61 -2.60
N HIS A 155 22.99 -2.29 -3.57
CA HIS A 155 23.64 -1.62 -4.71
C HIS A 155 22.61 -0.93 -5.61
N SER A 156 21.51 -1.61 -5.92
CA SER A 156 20.40 -1.05 -6.68
C SER A 156 19.79 0.17 -5.99
N ASN A 157 19.48 0.05 -4.69
CA ASN A 157 18.89 1.14 -3.91
C ASN A 157 19.83 2.33 -3.82
N THR A 158 21.14 2.12 -3.68
CA THR A 158 22.15 3.18 -3.64
C THR A 158 22.20 3.93 -4.98
N ALA A 159 22.21 3.20 -6.09
CA ALA A 159 22.22 3.81 -7.42
C ALA A 159 20.93 4.63 -7.68
N LEU A 160 19.77 4.08 -7.33
CA LEU A 160 18.48 4.77 -7.46
C LEU A 160 18.38 6.02 -6.57
N ALA A 161 18.84 5.93 -5.31
CA ALA A 161 18.86 7.08 -4.40
C ALA A 161 19.82 8.20 -4.89
N ALA A 162 20.93 7.85 -5.53
CA ALA A 162 21.83 8.84 -6.15
C ALA A 162 21.12 9.62 -7.26
N LEU A 163 20.35 8.96 -8.13
CA LEU A 163 19.56 9.64 -9.17
C LEU A 163 18.46 10.53 -8.60
N LEU A 164 17.79 10.09 -7.53
CA LEU A 164 16.81 10.90 -6.80
C LEU A 164 17.43 12.19 -6.29
N ARG A 165 18.58 12.11 -5.62
CA ARG A 165 19.31 13.26 -5.09
C ARG A 165 19.76 14.22 -6.21
N GLN A 166 20.30 13.68 -7.31
CA GLN A 166 20.67 14.45 -8.48
C GLN A 166 19.47 15.20 -9.08
N ALA A 167 18.32 14.52 -9.24
CA ALA A 167 17.11 15.14 -9.78
C ALA A 167 16.60 16.30 -8.90
N LEU A 168 16.68 16.13 -7.57
CA LEU A 168 16.33 17.19 -6.62
C LEU A 168 17.26 18.40 -6.76
N GLU A 169 18.58 18.19 -6.79
CA GLU A 169 19.57 19.26 -6.94
C GLU A 169 19.39 20.03 -8.25
N GLU A 170 19.21 19.33 -9.37
CA GLU A 170 18.98 19.94 -10.69
C GLU A 170 17.66 20.73 -10.75
N ALA A 171 16.66 20.38 -9.93
CA ALA A 171 15.42 21.13 -9.78
C ALA A 171 15.50 22.26 -8.73
N GLY A 172 16.65 22.50 -8.12
CA GLY A 172 16.84 23.50 -7.06
C GLY A 172 16.20 23.12 -5.72
N LEU A 173 15.94 21.84 -5.50
CA LEU A 173 15.39 21.29 -4.26
C LEU A 173 16.49 20.64 -3.39
N PRO A 174 16.31 20.55 -2.07
CA PRO A 174 17.33 19.97 -1.19
C PRO A 174 17.51 18.47 -1.47
N ALA A 175 18.74 18.06 -1.80
CA ALA A 175 19.06 16.63 -2.03
C ALA A 175 18.76 15.76 -0.81
N ASP A 176 18.92 16.31 0.39
CA ASP A 176 18.63 15.61 1.65
C ASP A 176 17.13 15.37 1.91
N ALA A 177 16.25 15.82 0.99
CA ALA A 177 14.83 15.41 0.99
C ALA A 177 14.63 13.94 0.60
N ALA A 178 15.64 13.30 -0.03
CA ALA A 178 15.64 11.87 -0.30
C ALA A 178 16.93 11.26 0.25
N GLN A 179 16.82 10.48 1.32
CA GLN A 179 17.96 9.84 1.96
C GLN A 179 17.80 8.33 2.00
N LEU A 180 18.92 7.61 1.83
CA LEU A 180 18.99 6.16 1.93
C LEU A 180 19.90 5.78 3.11
N VAL A 181 19.41 4.86 3.94
CA VAL A 181 20.24 4.17 4.93
C VAL A 181 21.07 3.09 4.23
N THR A 182 22.38 3.30 4.17
CA THR A 182 23.30 2.42 3.41
C THR A 182 23.85 1.27 4.25
N THR A 183 23.71 1.32 5.59
CA THR A 183 24.14 0.20 6.43
C THR A 183 23.17 -0.98 6.35
N THR A 184 23.73 -2.19 6.29
CA THR A 184 22.95 -3.43 6.31
C THR A 184 22.60 -3.88 7.74
N ASP A 185 23.14 -3.21 8.77
CA ASP A 185 22.85 -3.54 10.16
C ASP A 185 21.36 -3.31 10.49
N HIS A 186 20.74 -4.36 11.01
CA HIS A 186 19.33 -4.28 11.42
C HIS A 186 19.12 -3.33 12.62
N ALA A 187 20.15 -3.08 13.43
CA ALA A 187 20.08 -2.11 14.51
C ALA A 187 19.76 -0.69 14.02
N ALA A 188 20.09 -0.34 12.77
CA ALA A 188 19.71 0.93 12.17
C ALA A 188 18.19 1.16 12.14
N VAL A 189 17.39 0.10 11.92
CA VAL A 189 15.93 0.18 11.96
C VAL A 189 15.46 0.52 13.38
N THR A 190 16.04 -0.13 14.39
CA THR A 190 15.72 0.14 15.80
C THR A 190 16.08 1.58 16.21
N GLU A 191 17.22 2.08 15.73
CA GLU A 191 17.60 3.48 15.99
C GLU A 191 16.67 4.48 15.26
N LEU A 192 16.29 4.22 14.00
CA LEU A 192 15.30 5.06 13.29
C LEU A 192 13.94 5.08 14.02
N CYS A 193 13.50 3.95 14.58
CA CYS A 193 12.24 3.84 15.32
C CYS A 193 12.16 4.73 16.58
N LYS A 194 13.30 5.25 17.07
CA LYS A 194 13.39 6.12 18.25
C LYS A 194 13.48 7.60 17.91
N LEU A 195 13.51 7.96 16.62
CA LEU A 195 13.77 9.34 16.16
C LEU A 195 12.50 10.16 15.91
N ASP A 196 11.49 10.07 16.80
CA ASP A 196 10.22 10.80 16.68
C ASP A 196 10.37 12.33 16.66
N GLN A 197 11.46 12.86 17.21
CA GLN A 197 11.81 14.28 17.09
C GLN A 197 12.16 14.71 15.64
N TYR A 198 12.53 13.78 14.77
CA TYR A 198 12.93 14.05 13.38
C TYR A 198 12.02 13.38 12.36
N ILE A 199 11.47 12.21 12.66
CA ILE A 199 10.62 11.40 11.79
C ILE A 199 9.17 11.53 12.26
N ASP A 200 8.30 11.99 11.35
CA ASP A 200 6.90 12.26 11.68
C ASP A 200 6.00 11.02 11.50
N VAL A 201 6.36 10.13 10.57
CA VAL A 201 5.61 8.90 10.29
C VAL A 201 6.54 7.80 9.78
N MET A 202 6.24 6.56 10.13
CA MET A 202 6.94 5.38 9.62
C MET A 202 5.99 4.47 8.84
N ILE A 203 6.45 3.96 7.68
CA ILE A 203 5.67 3.07 6.80
C ILE A 203 6.49 1.80 6.53
N PRO A 204 6.20 0.69 7.22
CA PRO A 204 6.82 -0.60 6.91
C PRO A 204 6.14 -1.25 5.69
N ARG A 205 6.96 -1.82 4.77
CA ARG A 205 6.54 -2.55 3.56
C ARG A 205 7.27 -3.89 3.47
N GLY A 206 6.68 -4.94 4.00
CA GLY A 206 7.26 -6.27 4.02
C GLY A 206 6.32 -7.28 4.67
N GLY A 207 6.85 -8.43 5.04
CA GLY A 207 6.10 -9.46 5.74
C GLY A 207 5.62 -9.03 7.13
N GLU A 208 4.65 -9.74 7.68
CA GLU A 208 4.03 -9.44 8.99
C GLU A 208 5.07 -9.27 10.11
N GLY A 209 6.14 -10.06 10.09
CA GLY A 209 7.22 -9.97 11.08
C GLY A 209 7.92 -8.62 11.09
N LEU A 210 8.25 -8.06 9.91
CA LEU A 210 8.82 -6.71 9.80
C LEU A 210 7.84 -5.66 10.30
N VAL A 211 6.57 -5.74 9.88
CA VAL A 211 5.55 -4.76 10.27
C VAL A 211 5.34 -4.76 11.78
N ARG A 212 5.32 -5.93 12.43
CA ARG A 212 5.21 -6.04 13.89
C ARG A 212 6.44 -5.47 14.60
N ALA A 213 7.65 -5.86 14.18
CA ALA A 213 8.88 -5.39 14.78
C ALA A 213 9.01 -3.85 14.73
N VAL A 214 8.69 -3.26 13.56
CA VAL A 214 8.67 -1.79 13.42
C VAL A 214 7.61 -1.16 14.30
N THR A 215 6.40 -1.74 14.33
CA THR A 215 5.28 -1.19 15.13
C THR A 215 5.55 -1.22 16.63
N GLU A 216 6.24 -2.26 17.12
CA GLU A 216 6.59 -2.41 18.54
C GLU A 216 7.75 -1.49 18.94
N ALA A 217 8.68 -1.22 18.02
CA ALA A 217 9.86 -0.41 18.29
C ALA A 217 9.63 1.11 18.09
N ALA A 218 8.69 1.51 17.23
CA ALA A 218 8.51 2.89 16.83
C ALA A 218 7.87 3.75 17.93
N THR A 219 8.46 4.93 18.18
CA THR A 219 7.91 5.97 19.08
C THR A 219 7.04 6.98 18.34
N MET A 220 7.11 7.01 17.00
CA MET A 220 6.24 7.82 16.13
C MET A 220 5.10 6.98 15.55
N PRO A 221 4.04 7.61 14.97
CA PRO A 221 2.96 6.91 14.27
C PRO A 221 3.45 5.99 13.16
N VAL A 222 2.83 4.81 13.03
CA VAL A 222 3.13 3.81 12.00
C VAL A 222 1.89 3.57 11.14
N LEU A 223 1.99 3.82 9.84
CA LEU A 223 0.93 3.48 8.87
C LEU A 223 1.21 2.08 8.31
N LYS A 224 0.28 1.16 8.52
CA LYS A 224 0.52 -0.26 8.30
C LYS A 224 -0.73 -1.05 7.93
N HIS A 225 -0.50 -2.21 7.33
CA HIS A 225 -1.39 -3.37 7.42
C HIS A 225 -0.56 -4.61 7.78
N TYR A 226 -1.19 -5.59 8.42
CA TYR A 226 -0.49 -6.85 8.77
C TYR A 226 -0.74 -7.93 7.73
N LYS A 227 -1.98 -8.10 7.30
CA LYS A 227 -2.45 -9.12 6.36
C LYS A 227 -3.50 -8.54 5.41
N GLY A 228 -3.62 -9.14 4.23
CA GLY A 228 -4.69 -8.90 3.26
C GLY A 228 -5.64 -10.08 3.15
N VAL A 229 -6.43 -10.37 4.21
CA VAL A 229 -7.45 -11.42 4.15
C VAL A 229 -8.73 -10.81 3.59
N CYS A 230 -8.91 -10.92 2.28
CA CYS A 230 -10.04 -10.35 1.56
C CYS A 230 -11.17 -11.36 1.40
N HIS A 231 -12.42 -10.95 1.60
CA HIS A 231 -13.60 -11.80 1.44
C HIS A 231 -14.49 -11.36 0.28
N ALA A 232 -15.13 -12.33 -0.35
CA ALA A 232 -16.26 -12.10 -1.24
C ALA A 232 -17.47 -12.86 -0.69
N PHE A 233 -18.57 -12.16 -0.43
CA PHE A 233 -19.84 -12.76 -0.09
C PHE A 233 -20.74 -12.78 -1.32
N VAL A 234 -21.19 -13.98 -1.72
CA VAL A 234 -22.16 -14.18 -2.79
C VAL A 234 -23.52 -14.41 -2.14
N ASP A 235 -24.38 -13.43 -2.27
CA ASP A 235 -25.72 -13.39 -1.69
C ASP A 235 -26.71 -14.26 -2.48
N ALA A 236 -27.86 -14.62 -1.89
CA ALA A 236 -28.91 -15.41 -2.52
C ALA A 236 -29.41 -14.82 -3.84
N ASP A 237 -29.51 -13.48 -3.90
CA ASP A 237 -30.01 -12.73 -5.07
C ASP A 237 -28.89 -12.31 -6.05
N ALA A 238 -27.69 -12.90 -5.95
CA ALA A 238 -26.57 -12.56 -6.82
C ALA A 238 -26.80 -12.99 -8.27
N ASP A 239 -26.30 -12.19 -9.19
CA ASP A 239 -26.06 -12.65 -10.57
C ASP A 239 -24.84 -13.58 -10.54
N LEU A 240 -25.09 -14.88 -10.64
CA LEU A 240 -24.07 -15.92 -10.47
C LEU A 240 -22.99 -15.92 -11.59
N ASP A 241 -23.31 -15.39 -12.77
CA ASP A 241 -22.34 -15.25 -13.85
C ASP A 241 -21.34 -14.14 -13.52
N LYS A 242 -21.82 -12.98 -13.14
CA LYS A 242 -20.96 -11.86 -12.69
C LYS A 242 -20.18 -12.23 -11.43
N ALA A 243 -20.81 -12.88 -10.46
CA ALA A 243 -20.14 -13.32 -9.25
C ALA A 243 -18.99 -14.27 -9.55
N LEU A 244 -19.16 -15.19 -10.52
CA LEU A 244 -18.11 -16.10 -10.93
C LEU A 244 -16.91 -15.36 -11.58
N ASP A 245 -17.16 -14.36 -12.43
CA ASP A 245 -16.11 -13.52 -13.02
C ASP A 245 -15.34 -12.73 -11.95
N ILE A 246 -16.05 -12.16 -10.99
CA ILE A 246 -15.50 -11.39 -9.87
C ILE A 246 -14.59 -12.28 -9.01
N VAL A 247 -15.08 -13.46 -8.60
CA VAL A 247 -14.33 -14.42 -7.77
C VAL A 247 -13.11 -14.95 -8.52
N PHE A 248 -13.25 -15.29 -9.81
CA PHE A 248 -12.15 -15.73 -10.64
C PHE A 248 -11.07 -14.66 -10.75
N ASN A 249 -11.45 -13.43 -11.11
CA ASN A 249 -10.51 -12.30 -11.20
C ASN A 249 -9.84 -12.03 -9.86
N GLY A 250 -10.61 -11.99 -8.76
CA GLY A 250 -10.12 -11.73 -7.42
C GLY A 250 -9.03 -12.71 -6.99
N LYS A 251 -9.13 -14.01 -7.34
CA LYS A 251 -8.15 -15.01 -6.93
C LYS A 251 -7.06 -15.26 -7.95
N VAL A 252 -7.38 -15.31 -9.24
CA VAL A 252 -6.47 -15.90 -10.27
C VAL A 252 -5.56 -14.85 -10.90
N GLN A 253 -6.02 -13.60 -11.04
CA GLN A 253 -5.27 -12.55 -11.75
C GLN A 253 -3.87 -12.31 -11.15
N ARG A 254 -3.75 -12.23 -9.83
CA ARG A 254 -2.47 -12.04 -9.13
C ARG A 254 -2.58 -12.52 -7.67
N PRO A 255 -2.37 -13.81 -7.40
CA PRO A 255 -2.66 -14.40 -6.08
C PRO A 255 -1.72 -13.95 -4.95
N GLY A 256 -0.54 -13.43 -5.27
CA GLY A 256 0.49 -13.04 -4.29
C GLY A 256 0.44 -11.58 -3.81
N VAL A 257 -0.71 -10.89 -3.98
CA VAL A 257 -0.89 -9.49 -3.52
C VAL A 257 -1.98 -9.40 -2.45
N CYS A 258 -1.89 -8.37 -1.61
CA CYS A 258 -2.74 -8.22 -0.42
C CYS A 258 -4.24 -8.01 -0.71
N ASN A 259 -4.61 -7.58 -1.91
CA ASN A 259 -6.01 -7.44 -2.34
C ASN A 259 -6.52 -8.64 -3.16
N ALA A 260 -5.75 -9.75 -3.21
CA ALA A 260 -6.24 -11.01 -3.76
C ALA A 260 -7.34 -11.59 -2.86
N LEU A 261 -8.30 -12.28 -3.47
CA LEU A 261 -9.37 -12.93 -2.73
C LEU A 261 -8.81 -14.14 -1.95
N GLU A 262 -9.06 -14.20 -0.64
CA GLU A 262 -8.57 -15.28 0.22
C GLU A 262 -9.70 -16.15 0.78
N CYS A 263 -10.91 -15.58 0.91
CA CYS A 263 -12.07 -16.31 1.39
C CYS A 263 -13.34 -16.00 0.57
N LEU A 264 -14.04 -17.05 0.15
CA LEU A 264 -15.33 -16.99 -0.53
C LEU A 264 -16.43 -17.47 0.42
N LEU A 265 -17.37 -16.58 0.75
CA LEU A 265 -18.58 -16.87 1.50
C LEU A 265 -19.76 -16.96 0.52
N VAL A 266 -20.56 -18.00 0.61
CA VAL A 266 -21.68 -18.23 -0.31
C VAL A 266 -22.94 -18.50 0.47
N HIS A 267 -24.00 -17.75 0.19
CA HIS A 267 -25.31 -17.97 0.79
C HIS A 267 -25.82 -19.38 0.46
N LYS A 268 -26.39 -20.08 1.45
CA LYS A 268 -26.83 -21.47 1.31
C LYS A 268 -27.78 -21.70 0.14
N ASP A 269 -28.67 -20.76 -0.14
CA ASP A 269 -29.69 -20.90 -1.18
C ASP A 269 -29.13 -20.88 -2.60
N CYS A 270 -27.98 -20.24 -2.84
CA CYS A 270 -27.31 -20.25 -4.13
C CYS A 270 -26.10 -21.21 -4.20
N ALA A 271 -25.66 -21.77 -3.07
CA ALA A 271 -24.45 -22.59 -2.99
C ALA A 271 -24.46 -23.80 -3.94
N ALA A 272 -25.57 -24.54 -4.01
CA ALA A 272 -25.68 -25.72 -4.88
C ALA A 272 -25.59 -25.38 -6.38
N ALA A 273 -26.03 -24.19 -6.80
CA ALA A 273 -25.96 -23.74 -8.17
C ALA A 273 -24.59 -23.09 -8.49
N PHE A 274 -23.97 -22.40 -7.53
CA PHE A 274 -22.78 -21.61 -7.73
C PHE A 274 -21.47 -22.40 -7.56
N LEU A 275 -21.32 -23.13 -6.45
CA LEU A 275 -20.05 -23.79 -6.09
C LEU A 275 -19.53 -24.80 -7.12
N PRO A 276 -20.37 -25.62 -7.79
CA PRO A 276 -19.87 -26.51 -8.86
C PRO A 276 -19.23 -25.74 -10.04
N ARG A 277 -19.71 -24.54 -10.33
CA ARG A 277 -19.18 -23.67 -11.37
C ARG A 277 -17.84 -23.05 -10.93
N VAL A 278 -17.76 -22.61 -9.67
CA VAL A 278 -16.50 -22.13 -9.03
C VAL A 278 -15.47 -23.26 -9.05
N GLY A 279 -15.82 -24.46 -8.57
CA GLY A 279 -14.92 -25.60 -8.51
C GLY A 279 -14.32 -25.96 -9.86
N ARG A 280 -15.15 -25.95 -10.93
CA ARG A 280 -14.69 -26.20 -12.29
C ARG A 280 -13.75 -25.09 -12.78
N ARG A 281 -14.22 -23.84 -12.83
CA ARG A 281 -13.50 -22.74 -13.46
C ARG A 281 -12.20 -22.36 -12.75
N LEU A 282 -12.22 -22.30 -11.41
CA LEU A 282 -11.02 -21.98 -10.63
C LEU A 282 -10.11 -23.21 -10.50
N GLY A 283 -10.67 -24.42 -10.42
CA GLY A 283 -9.89 -25.66 -10.42
C GLY A 283 -9.10 -25.86 -11.74
N GLU A 284 -9.69 -25.54 -12.89
CA GLU A 284 -8.99 -25.53 -14.18
C GLU A 284 -7.84 -24.50 -14.22
N ALA A 285 -7.94 -23.42 -13.45
CA ALA A 285 -6.87 -22.44 -13.26
C ALA A 285 -5.84 -22.83 -12.17
N GLY A 286 -5.96 -24.02 -11.58
CA GLY A 286 -5.03 -24.54 -10.58
C GLY A 286 -5.30 -24.09 -9.15
N VAL A 287 -6.49 -23.57 -8.84
CA VAL A 287 -6.85 -23.18 -7.47
C VAL A 287 -7.17 -24.41 -6.64
N GLU A 288 -6.51 -24.54 -5.50
CA GLU A 288 -6.84 -25.47 -4.43
C GLU A 288 -7.86 -24.82 -3.47
N PHE A 289 -8.88 -25.57 -3.05
CA PHE A 289 -9.90 -25.06 -2.14
C PHE A 289 -9.70 -25.61 -0.72
N ARG A 290 -9.89 -24.75 0.27
CA ARG A 290 -10.07 -25.09 1.69
C ARG A 290 -11.54 -24.95 2.02
N ALA A 291 -12.26 -26.06 2.03
CA ALA A 291 -13.72 -26.12 1.99
C ALA A 291 -14.33 -26.50 3.33
N CYS A 292 -15.35 -25.77 3.78
CA CYS A 292 -16.17 -26.19 4.91
C CYS A 292 -16.98 -27.46 4.56
N PRO A 293 -17.54 -28.19 5.56
CA PRO A 293 -18.29 -29.44 5.29
C PRO A 293 -19.41 -29.29 4.26
N ALA A 294 -20.11 -28.16 4.22
CA ALA A 294 -21.20 -27.91 3.29
C ALA A 294 -20.71 -27.58 1.86
N SER A 295 -19.55 -26.94 1.70
CA SER A 295 -18.99 -26.58 0.39
C SER A 295 -18.13 -27.69 -0.23
N LEU A 296 -17.54 -28.57 0.60
CA LEU A 296 -16.61 -29.61 0.16
C LEU A 296 -17.14 -30.51 -0.97
N PRO A 297 -18.37 -31.08 -0.88
CA PRO A 297 -18.89 -31.96 -1.91
C PRO A 297 -19.24 -31.24 -3.22
N LEU A 298 -19.30 -29.90 -3.21
CA LEU A 298 -19.73 -29.08 -4.36
C LEU A 298 -18.57 -28.56 -5.20
N LEU A 299 -17.33 -28.57 -4.68
CA LEU A 299 -16.17 -27.92 -5.31
C LEU A 299 -15.30 -28.86 -6.18
N GLY A 300 -15.58 -30.17 -6.16
CA GLY A 300 -14.84 -31.14 -6.98
C GLY A 300 -13.48 -31.57 -6.39
N PRO A 301 -12.60 -32.20 -7.19
CA PRO A 301 -11.45 -32.98 -6.68
C PRO A 301 -10.29 -32.13 -6.13
N THR A 302 -10.24 -30.85 -6.42
CA THR A 302 -9.20 -29.93 -5.89
C THR A 302 -9.52 -29.39 -4.49
N ALA A 303 -10.70 -29.73 -3.96
CA ALA A 303 -11.14 -29.32 -2.65
C ALA A 303 -10.60 -30.24 -1.54
N LYS A 304 -10.09 -29.62 -0.49
CA LYS A 304 -9.67 -30.26 0.77
C LYS A 304 -10.50 -29.71 1.93
N ALA A 305 -10.72 -30.56 2.93
CA ALA A 305 -11.40 -30.11 4.13
C ALA A 305 -10.63 -28.96 4.80
N GLN A 306 -11.35 -27.90 5.15
CA GLN A 306 -10.82 -26.73 5.84
C GLN A 306 -10.39 -27.08 7.27
N SER A 307 -9.22 -26.59 7.67
CA SER A 307 -8.75 -26.60 9.07
C SER A 307 -9.05 -25.25 9.74
N PRO A 308 -9.02 -25.17 11.08
CA PRO A 308 -9.11 -23.88 11.78
C PRO A 308 -8.04 -22.87 11.38
N ASP A 309 -6.84 -23.34 11.00
CA ASP A 309 -5.70 -22.49 10.62
C ASP A 309 -5.87 -21.87 9.21
N ASP A 310 -6.75 -22.42 8.38
CA ASP A 310 -7.08 -21.86 7.07
C ASP A 310 -7.98 -20.61 7.19
N LEU A 311 -8.62 -20.39 8.33
CA LEU A 311 -9.47 -19.24 8.57
C LEU A 311 -8.62 -18.02 8.95
N GLY A 312 -8.83 -16.90 8.26
CA GLY A 312 -8.02 -15.68 8.45
C GLY A 312 -6.58 -15.80 7.96
N GLN A 313 -6.31 -16.77 7.07
CA GLN A 313 -5.02 -16.95 6.42
C GLN A 313 -4.95 -16.18 5.11
N GLU A 314 -3.86 -15.43 4.92
CA GLU A 314 -3.44 -14.87 3.64
C GLU A 314 -2.53 -15.88 2.95
N PHE A 315 -3.05 -16.57 1.95
CA PHE A 315 -2.33 -17.71 1.33
C PHE A 315 -1.20 -17.28 0.37
N HIS A 316 -1.31 -16.10 -0.24
CA HIS A 316 -0.38 -15.62 -1.27
C HIS A 316 -0.18 -16.60 -2.45
N ALA A 317 -1.11 -17.50 -2.67
CA ALA A 317 -1.05 -18.59 -3.63
C ALA A 317 -2.44 -18.84 -4.26
N LEU A 318 -2.51 -19.74 -5.23
CA LEU A 318 -3.77 -20.22 -5.81
C LEU A 318 -4.46 -21.18 -4.82
N VAL A 319 -4.77 -20.68 -3.62
CA VAL A 319 -5.53 -21.35 -2.57
C VAL A 319 -6.66 -20.43 -2.14
N LEU A 320 -7.88 -20.96 -1.99
CA LEU A 320 -9.07 -20.20 -1.64
C LEU A 320 -9.85 -20.91 -0.54
N ALA A 321 -10.08 -20.25 0.60
CA ALA A 321 -11.01 -20.73 1.60
C ALA A 321 -12.46 -20.55 1.10
N VAL A 322 -13.32 -21.56 1.29
CA VAL A 322 -14.72 -21.51 0.83
C VAL A 322 -15.65 -21.97 1.95
N ARG A 323 -16.62 -21.12 2.27
CA ARG A 323 -17.62 -21.41 3.29
C ARG A 323 -19.03 -21.11 2.79
N VAL A 324 -19.97 -22.03 3.07
CA VAL A 324 -21.41 -21.77 2.96
C VAL A 324 -21.86 -21.12 4.25
N VAL A 325 -22.64 -20.05 4.14
CA VAL A 325 -23.23 -19.30 5.26
C VAL A 325 -24.75 -19.28 5.15
N ASP A 326 -25.43 -19.22 6.28
CA ASP A 326 -26.90 -19.21 6.31
C ASP A 326 -27.49 -17.93 5.76
N ASP A 327 -26.85 -16.80 6.02
CA ASP A 327 -27.30 -15.46 5.64
C ASP A 327 -26.17 -14.42 5.72
N MET A 328 -26.52 -13.15 5.52
CA MET A 328 -25.56 -12.04 5.60
C MET A 328 -25.04 -11.80 7.03
N ASP A 329 -25.81 -12.10 8.05
CA ASP A 329 -25.38 -11.93 9.45
C ASP A 329 -24.24 -12.89 9.77
N GLU A 330 -24.33 -14.14 9.34
CA GLU A 330 -23.22 -15.09 9.46
C GLU A 330 -22.01 -14.69 8.62
N ALA A 331 -22.23 -14.16 7.40
CA ALA A 331 -21.15 -13.66 6.56
C ALA A 331 -20.41 -12.50 7.23
N LEU A 332 -21.11 -11.50 7.74
CA LEU A 332 -20.54 -10.35 8.44
C LEU A 332 -19.85 -10.77 9.75
N ALA A 333 -20.41 -11.71 10.51
CA ALA A 333 -19.77 -12.26 11.70
C ALA A 333 -18.46 -13.00 11.36
N HIS A 334 -18.44 -13.75 10.25
CA HIS A 334 -17.24 -14.40 9.76
C HIS A 334 -16.15 -13.37 9.38
N ILE A 335 -16.52 -12.35 8.60
CA ILE A 335 -15.64 -11.25 8.21
C ILE A 335 -15.07 -10.53 9.44
N ALA A 336 -15.91 -10.18 10.41
CA ALA A 336 -15.49 -9.51 11.63
C ALA A 336 -14.49 -10.34 12.46
N ARG A 337 -14.61 -11.68 12.43
CA ARG A 337 -13.75 -12.59 13.18
C ARG A 337 -12.42 -12.90 12.48
N TYR A 338 -12.43 -13.10 11.17
CA TYR A 338 -11.31 -13.64 10.40
C TYR A 338 -10.75 -12.68 9.38
N GLY A 339 -11.43 -11.58 9.11
CA GLY A 339 -10.96 -10.52 8.21
C GLY A 339 -9.80 -9.71 8.79
N SER A 340 -9.21 -8.92 7.95
CA SER A 340 -8.05 -8.07 8.27
C SER A 340 -8.33 -6.57 8.12
N ASN A 341 -9.59 -6.18 7.98
CA ASN A 341 -10.02 -4.80 7.67
C ASN A 341 -9.45 -4.28 6.35
N HIS A 342 -9.11 -5.18 5.42
CA HIS A 342 -8.47 -4.80 4.16
C HIS A 342 -9.50 -4.58 3.05
N THR A 343 -10.18 -5.64 2.59
CA THR A 343 -11.08 -5.56 1.43
C THR A 343 -12.21 -6.55 1.56
N GLU A 344 -13.45 -6.07 1.53
CA GLU A 344 -14.63 -6.91 1.64
C GLU A 344 -15.60 -6.59 0.51
N ILE A 345 -16.13 -7.62 -0.16
CA ILE A 345 -17.08 -7.39 -1.25
C ILE A 345 -18.33 -8.24 -1.11
N ILE A 346 -19.45 -7.74 -1.61
CA ILE A 346 -20.70 -8.47 -1.78
C ILE A 346 -21.07 -8.54 -3.27
N CYS A 347 -21.50 -9.71 -3.71
CA CYS A 347 -22.19 -9.90 -5.00
C CYS A 347 -23.67 -10.05 -4.71
N THR A 348 -24.50 -9.09 -5.13
CA THR A 348 -25.94 -9.08 -4.91
C THR A 348 -26.66 -8.19 -5.91
N ASN A 349 -27.91 -8.52 -6.23
CA ASN A 349 -28.85 -7.63 -6.94
C ASN A 349 -29.84 -6.96 -5.97
N ASN A 350 -29.80 -7.29 -4.68
CA ASN A 350 -30.65 -6.70 -3.66
C ASN A 350 -30.05 -5.39 -3.15
N HIS A 351 -30.71 -4.28 -3.43
CA HIS A 351 -30.23 -2.95 -3.03
C HIS A 351 -30.12 -2.78 -1.51
N GLU A 352 -31.07 -3.32 -0.75
CA GLU A 352 -31.05 -3.21 0.73
C GLU A 352 -29.85 -3.98 1.31
N HIS A 353 -29.59 -5.19 0.80
CA HIS A 353 -28.43 -5.99 1.18
C HIS A 353 -27.11 -5.28 0.82
N ALA A 354 -27.03 -4.71 -0.38
CA ALA A 354 -25.85 -3.95 -0.79
C ALA A 354 -25.56 -2.77 0.17
N MET A 355 -26.60 -1.97 0.47
CA MET A 355 -26.47 -0.81 1.36
C MET A 355 -26.19 -1.19 2.81
N ARG A 356 -26.72 -2.31 3.27
CA ARG A 356 -26.45 -2.86 4.59
C ARG A 356 -24.99 -3.33 4.69
N PHE A 357 -24.51 -4.12 3.71
CA PHE A 357 -23.14 -4.61 3.67
C PHE A 357 -22.12 -3.46 3.65
N LEU A 358 -22.36 -2.42 2.83
CA LEU A 358 -21.50 -1.22 2.78
C LEU A 358 -21.37 -0.50 4.13
N ARG A 359 -22.39 -0.56 5.00
CA ARG A 359 -22.38 0.09 6.32
C ARG A 359 -21.79 -0.78 7.42
N GLU A 360 -22.00 -2.09 7.34
CA GLU A 360 -21.70 -3.01 8.44
C GLU A 360 -20.35 -3.72 8.28
N ALA A 361 -19.86 -3.93 7.04
CA ALA A 361 -18.54 -4.50 6.82
C ALA A 361 -17.46 -3.48 7.15
N ASP A 362 -16.59 -3.82 8.11
CA ASP A 362 -15.50 -2.95 8.55
C ASP A 362 -14.21 -3.26 7.79
N ALA A 363 -14.01 -2.59 6.67
CA ALA A 363 -12.81 -2.71 5.84
C ALA A 363 -12.42 -1.39 5.18
N SER A 364 -11.16 -1.29 4.77
CA SER A 364 -10.61 -0.11 4.10
C SER A 364 -11.22 0.11 2.71
N MET A 365 -11.67 -0.96 2.06
CA MET A 365 -12.53 -0.89 0.89
C MET A 365 -13.67 -1.91 1.04
N VAL A 366 -14.89 -1.44 0.89
CA VAL A 366 -16.09 -2.28 0.77
C VAL A 366 -16.73 -2.02 -0.58
N ALA A 367 -17.01 -3.08 -1.35
CA ALA A 367 -17.55 -2.94 -2.69
C ALA A 367 -18.75 -3.85 -2.96
N VAL A 368 -19.60 -3.42 -3.89
CA VAL A 368 -20.74 -4.18 -4.41
C VAL A 368 -20.48 -4.54 -5.85
N ASN A 369 -20.59 -5.81 -6.20
CA ASN A 369 -20.46 -6.32 -7.57
C ASN A 369 -19.15 -5.90 -8.27
N ALA A 370 -18.05 -5.84 -7.53
CA ALA A 370 -16.73 -5.52 -8.05
C ALA A 370 -15.65 -6.44 -7.44
N SER A 371 -14.56 -6.66 -8.16
CA SER A 371 -13.45 -7.50 -7.69
C SER A 371 -12.69 -6.86 -6.53
N THR A 372 -12.18 -7.67 -5.59
CA THR A 372 -11.28 -7.22 -4.53
C THR A 372 -10.02 -6.54 -5.08
N ARG A 373 -9.64 -6.87 -6.33
CA ARG A 373 -8.48 -6.31 -7.03
C ARG A 373 -8.58 -4.80 -7.29
N PHE A 374 -9.75 -4.20 -7.15
CA PHE A 374 -9.93 -2.76 -7.26
C PHE A 374 -9.49 -1.97 -6.02
N ASN A 375 -9.17 -2.61 -4.89
CA ASN A 375 -8.54 -1.92 -3.76
C ASN A 375 -7.07 -1.62 -4.08
N ASP A 376 -6.85 -0.64 -4.91
CA ASP A 376 -5.59 -0.24 -5.51
C ASP A 376 -5.66 1.27 -5.82
N GLY A 377 -4.65 2.04 -5.45
CA GLY A 377 -4.66 3.49 -5.59
C GLY A 377 -4.81 3.98 -7.03
N GLY A 378 -4.22 3.25 -8.00
CA GLY A 378 -4.41 3.55 -9.43
C GLY A 378 -5.83 3.27 -9.89
N GLN A 379 -6.40 2.14 -9.48
CA GLN A 379 -7.75 1.72 -9.87
C GLN A 379 -8.85 2.58 -9.22
N LEU A 380 -8.62 3.05 -7.99
CA LEU A 380 -9.55 3.96 -7.29
C LEU A 380 -9.41 5.44 -7.72
N GLY A 381 -8.50 5.73 -8.65
CA GLY A 381 -8.33 7.10 -9.16
C GLY A 381 -7.47 8.00 -8.27
N LEU A 382 -6.73 7.46 -7.30
CA LEU A 382 -5.77 8.19 -6.47
C LEU A 382 -4.44 8.43 -7.20
N GLY A 383 -4.30 7.90 -8.40
CA GLY A 383 -3.14 8.01 -9.26
C GLY A 383 -2.08 6.95 -8.99
N ALA A 384 -1.59 6.84 -7.77
CA ALA A 384 -0.62 5.86 -7.33
C ALA A 384 -0.77 5.62 -5.82
N GLU A 385 -0.08 4.61 -5.29
CA GLU A 385 -0.09 4.33 -3.85
C GLU A 385 1.29 3.95 -3.32
N ILE A 386 1.59 4.39 -2.09
CA ILE A 386 2.77 3.96 -1.35
C ILE A 386 2.51 2.64 -0.61
N GLY A 387 1.26 2.29 -0.45
CA GLY A 387 0.74 1.09 0.20
C GLY A 387 -0.69 1.27 0.66
N ILE A 388 -1.26 0.21 1.20
CA ILE A 388 -2.61 0.20 1.77
C ILE A 388 -2.48 0.18 3.28
N SER A 389 -3.25 1.02 3.98
CA SER A 389 -3.31 1.04 5.45
C SER A 389 -4.65 0.47 5.92
N THR A 390 -4.60 -0.40 6.93
CA THR A 390 -5.79 -0.85 7.65
C THR A 390 -5.97 -0.14 8.99
N SER A 391 -5.19 0.91 9.24
CA SER A 391 -5.33 1.78 10.42
C SER A 391 -6.33 2.88 10.13
N LYS A 392 -7.38 3.00 10.97
CA LYS A 392 -8.42 4.06 10.80
C LYS A 392 -7.89 5.46 11.11
N LEU A 393 -6.85 5.57 11.95
CA LEU A 393 -6.22 6.84 12.24
C LEU A 393 -5.36 7.28 11.06
N HIS A 394 -5.57 8.49 10.60
CA HIS A 394 -4.94 9.20 9.50
C HIS A 394 -5.37 8.70 8.11
N ALA A 395 -5.03 7.47 7.70
CA ALA A 395 -5.36 6.92 6.38
C ALA A 395 -5.94 5.51 6.51
N TYR A 396 -7.07 5.24 5.84
CA TYR A 396 -7.74 3.94 5.81
C TYR A 396 -7.97 3.55 4.35
N GLY A 397 -7.16 2.63 3.84
CA GLY A 397 -7.13 2.23 2.44
C GLY A 397 -5.82 2.55 1.72
N PRO A 398 -5.81 2.55 0.39
CA PRO A 398 -4.66 2.95 -0.42
C PRO A 398 -4.22 4.38 -0.11
N MET A 399 -2.91 4.58 0.02
CA MET A 399 -2.31 5.87 0.38
C MET A 399 -1.64 6.49 -0.85
N GLY A 400 -2.33 7.41 -1.51
CA GLY A 400 -1.79 8.24 -2.58
C GLY A 400 -1.11 9.52 -2.07
N VAL A 401 -0.93 10.48 -2.98
CA VAL A 401 -0.29 11.77 -2.65
C VAL A 401 -1.06 12.55 -1.58
N GLN A 402 -2.40 12.45 -1.59
CA GLN A 402 -3.26 13.16 -0.65
C GLN A 402 -3.14 12.63 0.77
N GLU A 403 -3.07 11.30 0.95
CA GLU A 403 -2.94 10.63 2.26
C GLU A 403 -1.56 10.86 2.90
N LEU A 404 -0.56 11.29 2.11
CA LEU A 404 0.75 11.73 2.62
C LEU A 404 0.76 13.20 3.08
N THR A 405 -0.42 13.79 3.26
CA THR A 405 -0.62 15.14 3.82
C THR A 405 -1.56 15.10 5.02
N THR A 406 -1.54 16.17 5.82
CA THR A 406 -2.53 16.43 6.85
C THR A 406 -3.13 17.82 6.67
N THR A 407 -4.04 18.25 7.53
CA THR A 407 -4.63 19.58 7.46
C THR A 407 -4.32 20.40 8.69
N LYS A 408 -4.06 21.70 8.51
CA LYS A 408 -4.03 22.70 9.58
C LYS A 408 -5.19 23.67 9.46
N PHE A 409 -5.59 24.26 10.58
CA PHE A 409 -6.53 25.36 10.54
C PHE A 409 -5.85 26.64 10.04
N VAL A 410 -6.53 27.37 9.16
CA VAL A 410 -6.19 28.74 8.77
C VAL A 410 -7.36 29.64 9.10
N VAL A 411 -7.07 30.83 9.65
CA VAL A 411 -8.10 31.77 10.11
C VAL A 411 -7.79 33.13 9.55
N PHE A 412 -8.79 33.73 8.90
CA PHE A 412 -8.73 35.12 8.45
C PHE A 412 -9.69 35.95 9.33
N GLY A 413 -9.13 36.95 9.98
CA GLY A 413 -9.86 37.85 10.85
C GLY A 413 -9.64 39.31 10.50
N GLN A 414 -10.44 40.20 11.16
CA GLN A 414 -10.37 41.65 11.05
C GLN A 414 -10.23 42.27 12.42
N GLY A 415 -9.49 41.62 13.34
CA GLY A 415 -9.27 42.10 14.70
C GLY A 415 -10.22 41.51 15.75
N GLN A 416 -10.95 40.45 15.44
CA GLN A 416 -11.79 39.75 16.43
C GLN A 416 -10.96 39.21 17.59
N VAL A 417 -11.44 39.42 18.81
CA VAL A 417 -10.87 38.87 20.02
C VAL A 417 -11.83 37.92 20.72
N ARG A 418 -11.31 36.99 21.47
CA ARG A 418 -12.11 36.07 22.29
C ARG A 418 -12.63 36.84 23.50
N GLN A 419 -13.95 36.84 23.72
CA GLN A 419 -14.62 37.36 24.92
C GLN A 419 -14.70 36.27 25.98
#